data_9b76d4203df9b33cfc206be5a4019ca2
#
_entry.id   9b76d4203df9b33cfc206be5a4019ca2
#
_cell.length_a   1.000
_cell.length_b   1.000
_cell.length_c   1.000
_cell.angle_alpha   90.00
_cell.angle_beta   90.00
_cell.angle_gamma   90.00
#
_symmetry.space_group_name_H-M   'P 1'
#
loop_
_entity.id
_entity.type
_entity.pdbx_description
1 polymer ?
#
loop_
_entity_poly.entity_id
_entity_poly.type
_entity_poly.pdbx_seq_one_letter_code
_entity_poly.pdbx_strand_id
1 'polypeptide(L)'
;HYTNQGIKDSKRLSVNLVSREILPKADYVGSVSGATVDKSEVFAYHIGENGTPVIDASPLTMECEVVDIYETEGFDNFICAIVNTYAAPEVLDNNGKLDYTKLKPVLFEFPTYSYLATGEIIGKCLNLDKRPGMCAKEPMSADGIVRLSKIEVYPQYLDEYMKYATEVGEISLRTESGVLTMYAVGEKENPCKVTILETYASHAAYVKHIASEHFQKYKQGTLRMVKSLVLSDQTPLNPANKLNNFMQ
;
A
#
# COMPACT_ATOMS: atom_id res chain seq x y z
N HIS A 1 -27.30 -24.86 5.36
CA HIS A 1 -26.22 -25.85 5.37
C HIS A 1 -26.16 -26.58 6.70
N TYR A 2 -25.75 -27.88 6.73
CA TYR A 2 -25.66 -28.68 7.95
C TYR A 2 -24.70 -28.03 8.98
N THR A 3 -23.55 -27.56 8.56
CA THR A 3 -22.56 -26.87 9.41
C THR A 3 -23.15 -25.62 10.05
N ASN A 4 -23.95 -24.84 9.32
CA ASN A 4 -24.53 -23.59 9.85
C ASN A 4 -25.44 -23.87 11.06
N GLN A 5 -26.19 -24.98 11.03
CA GLN A 5 -27.04 -25.38 12.16
C GLN A 5 -26.18 -25.69 13.39
N GLY A 6 -25.12 -26.46 13.23
CA GLY A 6 -24.19 -26.76 14.32
C GLY A 6 -23.57 -25.50 14.94
N ILE A 7 -23.21 -24.50 14.10
CA ILE A 7 -22.70 -23.20 14.57
C ILE A 7 -23.79 -22.41 15.31
N LYS A 8 -25.02 -22.39 14.78
CA LYS A 8 -26.16 -21.72 15.45
C LYS A 8 -26.46 -22.30 16.83
N ASP A 9 -26.34 -23.62 16.96
CA ASP A 9 -26.62 -24.33 18.20
C ASP A 9 -25.51 -24.19 19.24
N SER A 10 -24.25 -24.38 18.82
CA SER A 10 -23.08 -24.34 19.72
C SER A 10 -22.60 -22.94 20.03
N LYS A 11 -22.86 -21.95 19.15
CA LYS A 11 -22.30 -20.61 19.16
C LYS A 11 -20.76 -20.59 19.08
N ARG A 12 -20.15 -21.66 18.58
CA ARG A 12 -18.72 -21.85 18.50
C ARG A 12 -18.32 -22.47 17.16
N LEU A 13 -17.16 -22.11 16.68
CA LEU A 13 -16.54 -22.72 15.49
C LEU A 13 -15.02 -22.58 15.54
N SER A 14 -14.33 -23.40 14.76
CA SER A 14 -12.92 -23.20 14.46
C SER A 14 -12.71 -22.92 12.97
N VAL A 15 -11.78 -22.01 12.67
CA VAL A 15 -11.30 -21.73 11.32
C VAL A 15 -9.89 -22.31 11.19
N ASN A 16 -9.76 -23.39 10.43
CA ASN A 16 -8.50 -24.07 10.19
C ASN A 16 -7.97 -23.66 8.82
N LEU A 17 -6.81 -22.99 8.76
CA LEU A 17 -6.22 -22.59 7.49
C LEU A 17 -5.69 -23.77 6.71
N VAL A 18 -5.84 -23.69 5.40
CA VAL A 18 -5.45 -24.77 4.49
C VAL A 18 -4.08 -24.48 3.90
N SER A 19 -3.14 -25.39 4.07
CA SER A 19 -1.88 -25.44 3.34
C SER A 19 -2.02 -26.24 2.05
N ARG A 20 -1.01 -26.17 1.17
CA ARG A 20 -0.99 -26.93 -0.09
C ARG A 20 -1.08 -28.45 0.17
N GLU A 21 -0.47 -28.93 1.25
CA GLU A 21 -0.36 -30.35 1.59
C GLU A 21 -1.72 -30.95 1.96
N ILE A 22 -2.54 -30.20 2.69
CA ILE A 22 -3.86 -30.68 3.14
C ILE A 22 -5.00 -30.28 2.18
N LEU A 23 -4.71 -29.52 1.13
CA LEU A 23 -5.71 -29.01 0.19
C LEU A 23 -6.61 -30.12 -0.41
N PRO A 24 -6.10 -31.29 -0.87
CA PRO A 24 -6.98 -32.29 -1.45
C PRO A 24 -8.03 -32.84 -0.47
N LYS A 25 -7.66 -32.97 0.81
CA LYS A 25 -8.60 -33.36 1.87
C LYS A 25 -9.59 -32.26 2.22
N ALA A 26 -9.12 -31.00 2.25
CA ALA A 26 -9.93 -29.81 2.51
C ALA A 26 -10.99 -29.62 1.40
N ASP A 27 -10.61 -29.77 0.14
CA ASP A 27 -11.51 -29.74 -1.01
C ASP A 27 -12.57 -30.82 -0.92
N TYR A 28 -12.18 -32.07 -0.59
CA TYR A 28 -13.10 -33.18 -0.38
C TYR A 28 -14.15 -32.86 0.70
N VAL A 29 -13.74 -32.41 1.90
CA VAL A 29 -14.71 -32.09 2.96
C VAL A 29 -15.61 -30.93 2.62
N GLY A 30 -15.14 -30.03 1.76
CA GLY A 30 -15.93 -28.92 1.20
C GLY A 30 -16.96 -29.37 0.18
N SER A 31 -16.67 -30.44 -0.58
CA SER A 31 -17.51 -30.95 -1.67
C SER A 31 -18.65 -31.85 -1.22
N VAL A 32 -18.60 -32.41 -0.01
CA VAL A 32 -19.60 -33.31 0.50
C VAL A 32 -20.39 -32.72 1.68
N SER A 33 -21.61 -33.21 1.90
CA SER A 33 -22.45 -32.74 3.01
C SER A 33 -22.22 -33.57 4.28
N GLY A 34 -22.01 -32.91 5.42
CA GLY A 34 -21.97 -33.56 6.74
C GLY A 34 -23.29 -34.22 7.17
N ALA A 35 -24.40 -33.93 6.46
CA ALA A 35 -25.67 -34.63 6.69
C ALA A 35 -25.68 -36.07 6.13
N THR A 36 -24.80 -36.36 5.17
CA THR A 36 -24.77 -37.65 4.45
C THR A 36 -23.45 -38.39 4.57
N VAL A 37 -22.37 -37.69 4.92
CA VAL A 37 -21.02 -38.25 5.02
C VAL A 37 -20.41 -37.87 6.36
N ASP A 38 -19.90 -38.83 7.09
CA ASP A 38 -19.07 -38.57 8.26
C ASP A 38 -17.71 -38.07 7.82
N LYS A 39 -17.40 -36.82 8.20
CA LYS A 39 -16.16 -36.17 7.88
C LYS A 39 -15.11 -36.24 8.99
N SER A 40 -15.47 -36.78 10.16
CA SER A 40 -14.60 -36.77 11.35
C SER A 40 -13.33 -37.63 11.18
N GLU A 41 -13.34 -38.58 10.24
CA GLU A 41 -12.19 -39.44 9.97
C GLU A 41 -11.23 -38.88 8.88
N VAL A 42 -11.58 -37.77 8.22
CA VAL A 42 -10.76 -37.23 7.12
C VAL A 42 -9.46 -36.60 7.62
N PHE A 43 -9.54 -35.96 8.77
CA PHE A 43 -8.41 -35.33 9.43
C PHE A 43 -8.25 -35.83 10.86
N ALA A 44 -7.02 -36.02 11.31
CA ALA A 44 -6.72 -36.10 12.73
C ALA A 44 -6.95 -34.70 13.35
N TYR A 45 -7.63 -34.69 14.49
CA TYR A 45 -7.92 -33.45 15.22
C TYR A 45 -8.01 -33.71 16.73
N HIS A 46 -7.84 -32.69 17.49
CA HIS A 46 -8.16 -32.69 18.92
C HIS A 46 -9.20 -31.60 19.21
N ILE A 47 -9.77 -31.65 20.41
CA ILE A 47 -10.69 -30.59 20.87
C ILE A 47 -9.88 -29.53 21.55
N GLY A 48 -9.98 -28.30 21.05
CA GLY A 48 -9.31 -27.12 21.60
C GLY A 48 -9.94 -26.62 22.89
N GLU A 49 -9.36 -25.57 23.47
CA GLU A 49 -9.79 -25.00 24.75
C GLU A 49 -11.21 -24.44 24.72
N ASN A 50 -11.66 -23.94 23.57
CA ASN A 50 -13.04 -23.45 23.37
C ASN A 50 -14.02 -24.56 22.99
N GLY A 51 -13.57 -25.82 23.00
CA GLY A 51 -14.43 -26.99 22.71
C GLY A 51 -14.71 -27.19 21.22
N THR A 52 -13.90 -26.64 20.33
CA THR A 52 -14.03 -26.78 18.88
C THR A 52 -12.91 -27.69 18.30
N PRO A 53 -13.10 -28.32 17.13
CA PRO A 53 -12.09 -29.21 16.55
C PRO A 53 -10.91 -28.35 15.99
N VAL A 54 -9.71 -28.67 16.44
CA VAL A 54 -8.43 -28.15 15.92
C VAL A 54 -7.82 -29.25 15.07
N ILE A 55 -7.68 -29.02 13.77
CA ILE A 55 -7.10 -30.00 12.83
C ILE A 55 -5.58 -30.02 13.00
N ASP A 56 -5.00 -31.16 13.36
CA ASP A 56 -3.57 -31.29 13.69
C ASP A 56 -2.64 -30.88 12.52
N ALA A 57 -3.10 -31.12 11.29
CA ALA A 57 -2.34 -30.76 10.08
C ALA A 57 -2.55 -29.32 9.61
N SER A 58 -3.42 -28.54 10.28
CA SER A 58 -3.61 -27.11 9.93
C SER A 58 -2.45 -26.28 10.45
N PRO A 59 -1.81 -25.44 9.60
CA PRO A 59 -0.70 -24.61 10.04
C PRO A 59 -1.12 -23.48 10.99
N LEU A 60 -2.41 -23.10 10.95
CA LEU A 60 -2.99 -22.09 11.84
C LEU A 60 -4.48 -22.38 12.04
N THR A 61 -4.92 -22.42 13.28
CA THR A 61 -6.33 -22.58 13.64
C THR A 61 -6.76 -21.47 14.59
N MET A 62 -7.90 -20.87 14.31
CA MET A 62 -8.55 -19.89 15.18
C MET A 62 -9.82 -20.50 15.77
N GLU A 63 -9.93 -20.55 17.09
CA GLU A 63 -11.19 -20.85 17.77
C GLU A 63 -11.99 -19.57 17.95
N CYS A 64 -13.28 -19.62 17.62
CA CYS A 64 -14.16 -18.47 17.54
C CYS A 64 -15.45 -18.69 18.33
N GLU A 65 -15.91 -17.61 18.99
CA GLU A 65 -17.25 -17.52 19.56
C GLU A 65 -18.13 -16.61 18.69
N VAL A 66 -19.36 -17.03 18.42
CA VAL A 66 -20.31 -16.27 17.64
C VAL A 66 -20.92 -15.16 18.52
N VAL A 67 -20.66 -13.91 18.17
CA VAL A 67 -21.18 -12.73 18.89
C VAL A 67 -22.46 -12.20 18.27
N ASP A 68 -22.67 -12.38 16.96
CA ASP A 68 -23.89 -11.97 16.27
C ASP A 68 -24.12 -12.85 15.03
N ILE A 69 -25.39 -12.99 14.63
CA ILE A 69 -25.82 -13.73 13.44
C ILE A 69 -26.88 -12.93 12.72
N TYR A 70 -26.70 -12.67 11.44
CA TYR A 70 -27.72 -12.07 10.60
C TYR A 70 -27.84 -12.79 9.26
N GLU A 71 -29.03 -12.82 8.69
CA GLU A 71 -29.34 -13.43 7.41
C GLU A 71 -29.38 -12.35 6.31
N THR A 72 -28.75 -12.63 5.19
CA THR A 72 -28.78 -11.79 4.00
C THR A 72 -29.01 -12.66 2.77
N GLU A 73 -30.11 -12.46 2.06
CA GLU A 73 -30.44 -13.17 0.81
C GLU A 73 -30.31 -14.71 0.91
N GLY A 74 -30.72 -15.28 2.06
CA GLY A 74 -30.66 -16.73 2.31
C GLY A 74 -29.28 -17.24 2.77
N PHE A 75 -28.32 -16.35 3.06
CA PHE A 75 -27.04 -16.69 3.64
C PHE A 75 -26.98 -16.31 5.11
N ASP A 76 -26.52 -17.24 5.95
CA ASP A 76 -26.20 -16.93 7.34
C ASP A 76 -24.82 -16.26 7.43
N ASN A 77 -24.76 -15.08 8.06
CA ASN A 77 -23.52 -14.37 8.34
C ASN A 77 -23.25 -14.44 9.84
N PHE A 78 -22.08 -14.98 10.21
CA PHE A 78 -21.64 -15.11 11.59
C PHE A 78 -20.57 -14.09 11.89
N ILE A 79 -20.84 -13.20 12.85
CA ILE A 79 -19.83 -12.30 13.41
C ILE A 79 -19.21 -13.02 14.61
N CYS A 80 -17.90 -13.18 14.61
CA CYS A 80 -17.20 -13.99 15.59
C CYS A 80 -16.06 -13.21 16.27
N ALA A 81 -15.89 -13.45 17.57
CA ALA A 81 -14.68 -13.11 18.30
C ALA A 81 -13.69 -14.27 18.24
N ILE A 82 -12.43 -14.02 17.91
CA ILE A 82 -11.36 -15.01 18.03
C ILE A 82 -10.96 -15.06 19.51
N VAL A 83 -11.11 -16.25 20.12
CA VAL A 83 -10.81 -16.45 21.56
C VAL A 83 -9.48 -17.18 21.77
N ASN A 84 -9.08 -18.06 20.83
CA ASN A 84 -7.79 -18.73 20.84
C ASN A 84 -7.21 -18.82 19.44
N THR A 85 -5.88 -18.92 19.34
CA THR A 85 -5.17 -19.19 18.08
C THR A 85 -4.04 -20.18 18.31
N TYR A 86 -4.05 -21.26 17.55
CA TYR A 86 -3.01 -22.28 17.51
C TYR A 86 -2.20 -22.10 16.22
N ALA A 87 -0.88 -22.13 16.34
CA ALA A 87 0.02 -22.04 15.19
C ALA A 87 1.09 -23.13 15.27
N ALA A 88 1.33 -23.81 14.17
CA ALA A 88 2.42 -24.76 14.07
C ALA A 88 3.77 -24.03 14.24
N PRO A 89 4.74 -24.59 14.99
CA PRO A 89 6.04 -23.95 15.20
C PRO A 89 6.76 -23.54 13.91
N GLU A 90 6.57 -24.32 12.85
CA GLU A 90 7.20 -24.14 11.54
C GLU A 90 6.79 -22.84 10.84
N VAL A 91 5.61 -22.31 11.15
CA VAL A 91 5.11 -21.06 10.54
C VAL A 91 5.40 -19.82 11.37
N LEU A 92 6.15 -19.98 12.45
CA LEU A 92 6.59 -18.86 13.30
C LEU A 92 7.98 -18.35 12.93
N ASP A 93 8.22 -17.08 13.15
CA ASP A 93 9.56 -16.48 13.11
C ASP A 93 10.30 -16.71 14.45
N ASN A 94 11.55 -16.24 14.53
CA ASN A 94 12.40 -16.39 15.74
C ASN A 94 11.85 -15.60 16.94
N ASN A 95 10.86 -14.73 16.76
CA ASN A 95 10.22 -13.96 17.83
C ASN A 95 8.83 -14.52 18.21
N GLY A 96 8.45 -15.68 17.66
CA GLY A 96 7.15 -16.31 17.90
C GLY A 96 5.99 -15.63 17.16
N LYS A 97 6.25 -14.82 16.13
CA LYS A 97 5.23 -14.19 15.30
C LYS A 97 5.02 -14.99 14.02
N LEU A 98 3.81 -14.93 13.47
CA LEU A 98 3.48 -15.55 12.18
C LEU A 98 4.37 -15.02 11.05
N ASP A 99 5.02 -15.94 10.35
CA ASP A 99 5.78 -15.68 9.14
C ASP A 99 4.97 -16.13 7.91
N TYR A 100 4.37 -15.18 7.20
CA TYR A 100 3.55 -15.48 6.03
C TYR A 100 4.33 -16.08 4.87
N THR A 101 5.65 -15.94 4.83
CA THR A 101 6.50 -16.61 3.82
C THR A 101 6.59 -18.13 4.07
N LYS A 102 6.32 -18.56 5.30
CA LYS A 102 6.26 -19.96 5.73
C LYS A 102 4.83 -20.48 5.75
N LEU A 103 3.88 -19.70 6.29
CA LEU A 103 2.48 -20.07 6.44
C LEU A 103 1.82 -20.39 5.10
N LYS A 104 2.03 -19.57 4.07
CA LYS A 104 1.53 -19.75 2.69
C LYS A 104 0.12 -20.33 2.59
N PRO A 105 -0.90 -19.69 3.16
CA PRO A 105 -2.25 -20.21 3.11
C PRO A 105 -2.76 -20.27 1.67
N VAL A 106 -3.56 -21.29 1.37
CA VAL A 106 -4.22 -21.41 0.07
C VAL A 106 -5.40 -20.44 0.02
N LEU A 107 -5.55 -19.74 -1.09
CA LEU A 107 -6.70 -18.88 -1.39
C LEU A 107 -7.63 -19.61 -2.36
N PHE A 108 -8.94 -19.45 -2.18
CA PHE A 108 -9.95 -19.93 -3.12
C PHE A 108 -10.49 -18.75 -3.93
N GLU A 109 -10.45 -18.88 -5.24
CA GLU A 109 -10.98 -17.89 -6.19
C GLU A 109 -12.31 -18.38 -6.72
N PHE A 110 -13.39 -17.68 -6.40
CA PHE A 110 -14.76 -18.14 -6.63
C PHE A 110 -15.18 -18.12 -8.12
N PRO A 111 -14.88 -17.11 -8.95
CA PRO A 111 -15.35 -17.07 -10.32
C PRO A 111 -14.87 -18.25 -11.18
N THR A 112 -13.63 -18.70 -10.98
CA THR A 112 -13.06 -19.82 -11.77
C THR A 112 -13.00 -21.14 -10.98
N TYR A 113 -13.41 -21.14 -9.71
CA TYR A 113 -13.30 -22.27 -8.79
C TYR A 113 -11.85 -22.79 -8.67
N SER A 114 -10.90 -21.86 -8.64
CA SER A 114 -9.47 -22.19 -8.61
C SER A 114 -8.87 -21.95 -7.23
N TYR A 115 -7.86 -22.76 -6.88
CA TYR A 115 -7.04 -22.52 -5.70
C TYR A 115 -5.76 -21.81 -6.09
N LEU A 116 -5.43 -20.76 -5.35
CA LEU A 116 -4.27 -19.93 -5.57
C LEU A 116 -3.28 -20.08 -4.41
N ALA A 117 -1.99 -20.10 -4.71
CA ALA A 117 -0.96 -19.99 -3.70
C ALA A 117 -0.71 -18.53 -3.37
N THR A 118 -0.51 -18.21 -2.09
CA THR A 118 0.03 -16.89 -1.70
C THR A 118 1.48 -16.77 -2.18
N GLY A 119 1.83 -15.59 -2.69
CA GLY A 119 3.15 -15.28 -3.23
C GLY A 119 4.13 -14.72 -2.21
N GLU A 120 5.14 -14.02 -2.70
CA GLU A 120 6.13 -13.31 -1.91
C GLU A 120 5.57 -12.01 -1.30
N ILE A 121 6.26 -11.48 -0.27
CA ILE A 121 5.95 -10.17 0.29
C ILE A 121 6.35 -9.10 -0.72
N ILE A 122 5.37 -8.39 -1.28
CA ILE A 122 5.58 -7.34 -2.29
C ILE A 122 5.82 -5.95 -1.70
N GLY A 123 5.68 -5.79 -0.39
CA GLY A 123 5.93 -4.51 0.28
C GLY A 123 5.48 -4.49 1.73
N LYS A 124 5.84 -3.42 2.43
CA LYS A 124 5.41 -3.16 3.81
C LYS A 124 4.38 -2.05 3.82
N CYS A 125 3.30 -2.23 4.56
CA CYS A 125 2.27 -1.21 4.75
C CYS A 125 2.90 0.09 5.26
N LEU A 126 2.42 1.23 4.77
CA LEU A 126 2.90 2.59 5.03
C LEU A 126 4.31 2.93 4.48
N ASN A 127 5.00 1.95 3.89
CA ASN A 127 6.32 2.14 3.26
C ASN A 127 6.27 2.04 1.72
N LEU A 128 5.11 1.81 1.15
CA LEU A 128 4.88 1.91 -0.29
C LEU A 128 4.63 3.38 -0.65
N ASP A 129 5.01 3.77 -1.87
CA ASP A 129 4.80 5.13 -2.34
C ASP A 129 3.33 5.55 -2.15
N LYS A 130 3.14 6.64 -1.43
CA LYS A 130 1.81 7.15 -1.07
C LYS A 130 1.02 7.65 -2.29
N ARG A 131 1.66 7.83 -3.45
CA ARG A 131 1.03 8.25 -4.71
C ARG A 131 1.38 7.26 -5.82
N PRO A 132 0.40 6.54 -6.40
CA PRO A 132 0.64 5.70 -7.56
C PRO A 132 1.29 6.51 -8.68
N GLY A 133 2.40 6.01 -9.22
CA GLY A 133 3.13 6.65 -10.32
C GLY A 133 4.22 7.64 -9.91
N MET A 134 4.52 7.81 -8.62
CA MET A 134 5.72 8.57 -8.21
C MET A 134 6.95 7.66 -8.23
N CYS A 135 8.03 8.14 -8.84
CA CYS A 135 9.32 7.46 -8.79
C CYS A 135 9.97 7.56 -7.40
N ALA A 136 10.70 6.53 -7.00
CA ALA A 136 11.55 6.58 -5.81
C ALA A 136 12.57 7.70 -5.94
N LYS A 137 12.74 8.50 -4.87
CA LYS A 137 13.67 9.64 -4.89
C LYS A 137 15.09 9.21 -4.54
N GLU A 138 16.04 9.76 -5.30
CA GLU A 138 17.46 9.59 -5.03
C GLU A 138 17.86 10.36 -3.76
N PRO A 139 18.82 9.86 -2.97
CA PRO A 139 19.40 10.64 -1.88
C PRO A 139 20.18 11.82 -2.45
N MET A 140 20.16 12.97 -1.76
CA MET A 140 20.97 14.13 -2.15
C MET A 140 22.46 13.83 -1.95
N SER A 141 23.24 14.01 -2.99
CA SER A 141 24.71 13.87 -2.98
C SER A 141 25.41 15.19 -2.57
N ALA A 142 26.73 15.18 -2.46
CA ALA A 142 27.50 16.36 -2.06
C ALA A 142 27.44 17.53 -3.07
N ASP A 143 27.16 17.22 -4.36
CA ASP A 143 26.94 18.20 -5.44
C ASP A 143 25.44 18.49 -5.69
N GLY A 144 24.59 18.11 -4.76
CA GLY A 144 23.15 18.39 -4.81
C GLY A 144 22.87 19.89 -4.83
N ILE A 145 21.82 20.28 -5.54
CA ILE A 145 21.47 21.68 -5.73
C ILE A 145 20.26 22.04 -4.87
N VAL A 146 20.35 23.12 -4.12
CA VAL A 146 19.23 23.80 -3.48
C VAL A 146 19.12 25.19 -4.09
N ARG A 147 17.99 25.54 -4.68
CA ARG A 147 17.80 26.78 -5.43
C ARG A 147 16.50 27.47 -5.07
N LEU A 148 16.55 28.79 -5.01
CA LEU A 148 15.39 29.65 -5.05
C LEU A 148 15.27 30.29 -6.43
N SER A 149 14.15 30.04 -7.10
CA SER A 149 13.77 30.70 -8.34
C SER A 149 12.73 31.77 -8.04
N LYS A 150 13.10 33.06 -8.16
CA LYS A 150 12.19 34.17 -7.99
C LYS A 150 11.74 34.66 -9.35
N ILE A 151 10.43 34.65 -9.58
CA ILE A 151 9.82 34.92 -10.88
C ILE A 151 8.78 36.01 -10.72
N GLU A 152 8.85 37.03 -11.58
CA GLU A 152 7.77 37.98 -11.71
C GLU A 152 7.05 37.77 -13.04
N VAL A 153 5.75 37.56 -12.98
CA VAL A 153 4.88 37.25 -14.12
C VAL A 153 4.09 38.49 -14.49
N TYR A 154 3.87 38.75 -15.78
CA TYR A 154 2.96 39.82 -16.18
C TYR A 154 1.51 39.47 -15.76
N PRO A 155 0.76 40.41 -15.15
CA PRO A 155 -0.57 40.11 -14.58
C PRO A 155 -1.53 39.45 -15.54
N GLN A 156 -1.54 39.83 -16.81
CA GLN A 156 -2.43 39.27 -17.83
C GLN A 156 -2.14 37.82 -18.18
N TYR A 157 -1.01 37.27 -17.75
CA TYR A 157 -0.61 35.88 -18.02
C TYR A 157 -0.58 35.01 -16.76
N LEU A 158 -0.96 35.50 -15.60
CA LEU A 158 -0.81 34.80 -14.33
C LEU A 158 -1.49 33.41 -14.37
N ASP A 159 -2.75 33.36 -14.80
CA ASP A 159 -3.51 32.11 -14.83
C ASP A 159 -2.94 31.10 -15.84
N GLU A 160 -2.44 31.58 -16.98
CA GLU A 160 -1.81 30.73 -18.00
C GLU A 160 -0.45 30.22 -17.48
N TYR A 161 0.35 31.09 -16.87
CA TYR A 161 1.62 30.74 -16.26
C TYR A 161 1.44 29.66 -15.18
N MET A 162 0.45 29.81 -14.30
CA MET A 162 0.19 28.87 -13.22
C MET A 162 -0.14 27.44 -13.73
N LYS A 163 -0.81 27.33 -14.86
CA LYS A 163 -1.08 26.03 -15.51
C LYS A 163 0.23 25.34 -15.92
N TYR A 164 1.12 26.06 -16.59
CA TYR A 164 2.43 25.53 -17.00
C TYR A 164 3.30 25.17 -15.80
N ALA A 165 3.34 26.03 -14.77
CA ALA A 165 4.16 25.83 -13.58
C ALA A 165 3.67 24.62 -12.75
N THR A 166 2.34 24.43 -12.62
CA THR A 166 1.76 23.27 -11.95
C THR A 166 2.07 22.00 -12.73
N GLU A 167 1.85 21.99 -14.05
CA GLU A 167 2.09 20.83 -14.90
C GLU A 167 3.55 20.35 -14.81
N VAL A 168 4.51 21.27 -14.98
CA VAL A 168 5.94 20.90 -14.92
C VAL A 168 6.34 20.39 -13.54
N GLY A 169 5.87 21.05 -12.47
CA GLY A 169 6.17 20.60 -11.10
C GLY A 169 5.64 19.19 -10.79
N GLU A 170 4.40 18.92 -11.17
CA GLU A 170 3.77 17.61 -10.95
C GLU A 170 4.46 16.50 -11.75
N ILE A 171 4.75 16.73 -13.04
CA ILE A 171 5.45 15.74 -13.87
C ILE A 171 6.85 15.48 -13.31
N SER A 172 7.60 16.52 -13.01
CA SER A 172 8.98 16.42 -12.50
C SER A 172 9.03 15.66 -11.18
N LEU A 173 8.18 16.02 -10.22
CA LEU A 173 8.11 15.32 -8.94
C LEU A 173 7.65 13.85 -9.09
N ARG A 174 6.83 13.55 -10.07
CA ARG A 174 6.32 12.20 -10.28
C ARG A 174 7.30 11.29 -11.02
N THR A 175 8.00 11.81 -12.04
CA THR A 175 8.73 10.97 -13.00
C THR A 175 10.27 11.05 -12.87
N GLU A 176 10.79 12.09 -12.22
CA GLU A 176 12.23 12.30 -12.09
C GLU A 176 12.72 11.98 -10.68
N SER A 177 13.49 10.89 -10.54
CA SER A 177 14.05 10.44 -9.25
C SER A 177 14.97 11.47 -8.60
N GLY A 178 15.69 12.23 -9.41
CA GLY A 178 16.63 13.25 -8.95
C GLY A 178 16.01 14.63 -8.67
N VAL A 179 14.72 14.86 -8.97
CA VAL A 179 14.00 16.09 -8.55
C VAL A 179 13.36 15.82 -7.20
N LEU A 180 13.92 16.39 -6.13
CA LEU A 180 13.52 16.11 -4.76
C LEU A 180 12.41 17.01 -4.25
N THR A 181 12.47 18.31 -4.60
CA THR A 181 11.49 19.31 -4.19
C THR A 181 11.25 20.31 -5.33
N MET A 182 9.99 20.66 -5.54
CA MET A 182 9.53 21.81 -6.31
C MET A 182 8.35 22.42 -5.56
N TYR A 183 8.62 23.41 -4.71
CA TYR A 183 7.60 24.04 -3.88
C TYR A 183 7.48 25.52 -4.25
N ALA A 184 6.35 25.85 -4.90
CA ALA A 184 6.06 27.20 -5.36
C ALA A 184 5.13 27.92 -4.39
N VAL A 185 5.44 29.19 -4.10
CA VAL A 185 4.61 30.10 -3.30
C VAL A 185 4.50 31.45 -4.01
N GLY A 186 3.32 32.07 -3.94
CA GLY A 186 3.09 33.44 -4.40
C GLY A 186 2.99 34.42 -3.21
N GLU A 187 3.39 35.67 -3.41
CA GLU A 187 3.14 36.69 -2.41
C GLU A 187 1.64 37.00 -2.31
N LYS A 188 1.10 37.07 -1.08
CA LYS A 188 -0.36 37.30 -0.88
C LYS A 188 -0.81 38.67 -1.45
N GLU A 189 0.02 39.69 -1.32
CA GLU A 189 -0.27 41.05 -1.79
C GLU A 189 0.00 41.22 -3.29
N ASN A 190 0.87 40.38 -3.87
CA ASN A 190 1.19 40.40 -5.30
C ASN A 190 1.41 39.00 -5.84
N PRO A 191 0.32 38.31 -6.24
CA PRO A 191 0.40 36.92 -6.72
C PRO A 191 1.26 36.72 -7.99
N CYS A 192 1.58 37.83 -8.69
CA CYS A 192 2.50 37.82 -9.84
C CYS A 192 3.97 37.55 -9.44
N LYS A 193 4.31 37.68 -8.16
CA LYS A 193 5.63 37.33 -7.64
C LYS A 193 5.61 35.94 -7.05
N VAL A 194 6.23 35.04 -7.76
CA VAL A 194 6.31 33.59 -7.42
C VAL A 194 7.73 33.27 -6.98
N THR A 195 7.87 32.55 -5.88
CA THR A 195 9.15 31.97 -5.44
C THR A 195 9.03 30.46 -5.43
N ILE A 196 9.97 29.76 -6.06
CA ILE A 196 10.02 28.30 -6.08
C ILE A 196 11.27 27.85 -5.32
N LEU A 197 11.09 26.98 -4.32
CA LEU A 197 12.18 26.23 -3.73
C LEU A 197 12.35 24.94 -4.53
N GLU A 198 13.50 24.77 -5.12
CA GLU A 198 13.87 23.61 -5.93
C GLU A 198 15.03 22.88 -5.28
N THR A 199 14.95 21.56 -5.19
CA THR A 199 16.09 20.74 -4.76
C THR A 199 16.30 19.56 -5.69
N TYR A 200 17.56 19.32 -6.04
CA TYR A 200 17.97 18.25 -6.94
C TYR A 200 18.99 17.36 -6.25
N ALA A 201 18.88 16.05 -6.45
CA ALA A 201 19.75 15.06 -5.83
C ALA A 201 21.24 15.24 -6.18
N SER A 202 21.53 15.75 -7.38
CA SER A 202 22.88 16.00 -7.88
C SER A 202 22.86 17.06 -8.99
N HIS A 203 24.03 17.58 -9.35
CA HIS A 203 24.16 18.41 -10.54
C HIS A 203 23.71 17.69 -11.82
N ALA A 204 24.01 16.38 -11.93
CA ALA A 204 23.57 15.57 -13.06
C ALA A 204 22.03 15.46 -13.15
N ALA A 205 21.36 15.34 -12.02
CA ALA A 205 19.88 15.35 -11.95
C ALA A 205 19.30 16.67 -12.43
N TYR A 206 19.89 17.80 -12.03
CA TYR A 206 19.51 19.12 -12.53
C TYR A 206 19.67 19.24 -14.05
N VAL A 207 20.83 18.82 -14.60
CA VAL A 207 21.08 18.87 -16.04
C VAL A 207 20.05 18.01 -16.80
N LYS A 208 19.71 16.82 -16.28
CA LYS A 208 18.68 15.97 -16.85
C LYS A 208 17.32 16.64 -16.83
N HIS A 209 16.96 17.26 -15.69
CA HIS A 209 15.68 17.97 -15.53
C HIS A 209 15.51 19.08 -16.57
N ILE A 210 16.50 19.98 -16.69
CA ILE A 210 16.40 21.10 -17.64
C ILE A 210 16.40 20.68 -19.11
N ALA A 211 16.89 19.47 -19.41
CA ALA A 211 16.84 18.87 -20.76
C ALA A 211 15.55 18.09 -21.03
N SER A 212 14.70 17.86 -20.00
CA SER A 212 13.47 17.08 -20.16
C SER A 212 12.44 17.78 -21.04
N GLU A 213 11.61 17.00 -21.71
CA GLU A 213 10.57 17.53 -22.62
C GLU A 213 9.59 18.44 -21.88
N HIS A 214 9.13 18.03 -20.69
CA HIS A 214 8.18 18.83 -19.91
C HIS A 214 8.78 20.13 -19.40
N PHE A 215 10.07 20.15 -19.02
CA PHE A 215 10.74 21.41 -18.65
C PHE A 215 10.90 22.31 -19.87
N GLN A 216 11.29 21.80 -21.02
CA GLN A 216 11.42 22.59 -22.24
C GLN A 216 10.07 23.16 -22.70
N LYS A 217 8.97 22.37 -22.59
CA LYS A 217 7.61 22.85 -22.83
C LYS A 217 7.25 24.02 -21.90
N TYR A 218 7.53 23.88 -20.59
CA TYR A 218 7.32 24.95 -19.62
C TYR A 218 8.14 26.19 -19.99
N LYS A 219 9.44 26.04 -20.18
CA LYS A 219 10.35 27.16 -20.47
C LYS A 219 9.94 27.94 -21.72
N GLN A 220 9.65 27.25 -22.81
CA GLN A 220 9.24 27.88 -24.07
C GLN A 220 7.84 28.49 -23.97
N GLY A 221 6.91 27.78 -23.35
CA GLY A 221 5.53 28.24 -23.19
C GLY A 221 5.41 29.52 -22.34
N THR A 222 6.26 29.65 -21.32
CA THR A 222 6.20 30.76 -20.36
C THR A 222 7.12 31.94 -20.69
N LEU A 223 7.98 31.85 -21.70
CA LEU A 223 8.99 32.88 -22.02
C LEU A 223 8.41 34.29 -22.16
N ARG A 224 7.25 34.43 -22.81
CA ARG A 224 6.54 35.71 -23.00
C ARG A 224 5.83 36.23 -21.73
N MET A 225 5.61 35.35 -20.76
CA MET A 225 4.80 35.59 -19.56
C MET A 225 5.66 36.13 -18.42
N VAL A 226 6.96 35.81 -18.43
CA VAL A 226 7.89 36.13 -17.37
C VAL A 226 8.49 37.51 -17.62
N LYS A 227 8.30 38.39 -16.66
CA LYS A 227 8.86 39.75 -16.64
C LYS A 227 10.30 39.76 -16.12
N SER A 228 10.56 38.94 -15.08
CA SER A 228 11.91 38.78 -14.51
C SER A 228 12.06 37.38 -13.90
N LEU A 229 13.28 36.85 -13.94
CA LEU A 229 13.67 35.57 -13.34
C LEU A 229 15.03 35.76 -12.66
N VAL A 230 15.11 35.46 -11.38
CA VAL A 230 16.36 35.42 -10.61
C VAL A 230 16.52 34.01 -10.02
N LEU A 231 17.62 33.36 -10.35
CA LEU A 231 18.02 32.07 -9.80
C LEU A 231 19.10 32.28 -8.74
N SER A 232 18.92 31.73 -7.57
CA SER A 232 19.85 31.85 -6.44
C SER A 232 20.08 30.52 -5.78
N ASP A 233 21.31 30.00 -5.91
CA ASP A 233 21.69 28.74 -5.24
C ASP A 233 21.86 29.00 -3.74
N GLN A 234 21.42 28.08 -2.93
CA GLN A 234 21.32 28.18 -1.48
C GLN A 234 22.12 27.08 -0.79
N THR A 235 22.61 27.37 0.41
CA THR A 235 23.16 26.35 1.30
C THR A 235 22.15 26.05 2.39
N PRO A 236 21.70 24.79 2.57
CA PRO A 236 20.75 24.43 3.60
C PRO A 236 21.39 24.61 4.99
N LEU A 237 20.73 25.35 5.89
CA LEU A 237 21.20 25.57 7.26
C LEU A 237 20.92 24.39 8.19
N ASN A 238 19.94 23.56 7.82
CA ASN A 238 19.48 22.41 8.63
C ASN A 238 19.26 21.19 7.73
N PRO A 239 20.34 20.62 7.15
CA PRO A 239 20.26 19.55 6.16
C PRO A 239 19.62 18.24 6.68
N ALA A 240 19.56 18.07 8.02
CA ALA A 240 18.85 16.92 8.63
C ALA A 240 17.34 17.03 8.53
N ASN A 241 16.78 18.21 8.29
CA ASN A 241 15.33 18.41 8.13
C ASN A 241 14.93 18.08 6.70
N LYS A 242 14.13 17.02 6.54
CA LYS A 242 13.56 16.66 5.25
C LYS A 242 12.33 17.51 4.97
N LEU A 243 12.30 18.16 3.81
CA LEU A 243 11.07 18.76 3.30
C LEU A 243 10.15 17.63 2.83
N ASN A 244 9.05 17.45 3.55
CA ASN A 244 7.97 16.61 3.06
C ASN A 244 7.02 17.50 2.24
N ASN A 245 6.74 17.11 1.01
CA ASN A 245 5.68 17.74 0.22
C ASN A 245 4.33 17.47 0.89
N PHE A 246 3.78 18.47 1.57
CA PHE A 246 2.46 18.41 2.21
C PHE A 246 1.29 18.66 1.24
N MET A 247 1.52 18.70 -0.06
CA MET A 247 0.43 18.77 -1.02
C MET A 247 -0.22 17.40 -1.15
N GLN A 248 -1.33 17.26 -0.45
CA GLN A 248 -2.28 16.16 -0.61
C GLN A 248 -3.20 16.42 -1.80
#